data_6730bb0bf4f1db3c4b781dd7df1221de
#
_entry.id   6730bb0bf4f1db3c4b781dd7df1221de
#
_cell.length_a   1.000
_cell.length_b   1.000
_cell.length_c   1.000
_cell.angle_alpha   90.00
_cell.angle_beta   90.00
_cell.angle_gamma   90.00
#
_symmetry.space_group_name_H-M   'P 1'
#
loop_
_entity.id
_entity.type
_entity.pdbx_description
1 polymer ?
#
loop_
_entity_poly.entity_id
_entity_poly.type
_entity_poly.pdbx_seq_one_letter_code
_entity_poly.pdbx_strand_id
1 'polypeptide(L)'
;VGNSLLITINSNQMNANLEWKKAQNGKEPELIAHISKLFIPSSAKDTAEKSKPVQIQGGWPAINAVIDDLTYGNMRLGKLELVARNTPSTKGQLWKITKLNLSNSAAQLRSSGSWLKGFDGGNETNLLINTNINNLGGLLNRLDMQNLVKSGNGSINGNLSWVGTPLGFNTESFDGELNIDLKRGEILKIQPGPAAKLLSLLTLQSLTRYLTLDFRDFYSSGFNFSTIRGNAVLEDGLMNIKDLTMIGGSAT
;
A
#
# COMPACT_ATOMS: atom_id res chain seq x y z
N VAL A 1 29.03 -29.70 1.18
CA VAL A 1 28.79 -28.52 2.04
C VAL A 1 27.65 -27.74 1.41
N GLY A 2 26.48 -27.66 2.07
CA GLY A 2 25.25 -27.11 1.51
C GLY A 2 25.37 -25.61 1.15
N ASN A 3 24.79 -25.23 0.02
CA ASN A 3 24.81 -23.85 -0.51
C ASN A 3 23.69 -22.97 0.03
N SER A 4 22.90 -23.45 0.97
CA SER A 4 21.82 -22.73 1.62
C SER A 4 21.93 -22.78 3.15
N LEU A 5 21.45 -21.70 3.78
CA LEU A 5 21.26 -21.59 5.22
C LEU A 5 19.76 -21.56 5.50
N LEU A 6 19.29 -22.47 6.35
CA LEU A 6 17.92 -22.51 6.82
C LEU A 6 17.82 -21.84 8.19
N ILE A 7 16.87 -20.94 8.37
CA ILE A 7 16.62 -20.19 9.60
C ILE A 7 15.14 -20.32 9.93
N THR A 8 14.83 -20.78 11.12
CA THR A 8 13.47 -20.76 11.67
C THR A 8 13.38 -19.70 12.76
N ILE A 9 12.40 -18.82 12.66
CA ILE A 9 12.13 -17.76 13.62
C ILE A 9 10.76 -18.01 14.24
N ASN A 10 10.68 -17.92 15.56
CA ASN A 10 9.44 -18.02 16.29
C ASN A 10 9.42 -16.96 17.40
N SER A 11 8.60 -15.94 17.22
CA SER A 11 8.48 -14.82 18.14
C SER A 11 7.05 -14.25 18.15
N ASN A 12 6.76 -13.32 19.05
CA ASN A 12 5.47 -12.65 19.09
C ASN A 12 5.18 -11.82 17.82
N GLN A 13 6.23 -11.35 17.14
CA GLN A 13 6.12 -10.48 15.97
C GLN A 13 6.21 -11.24 14.64
N MET A 14 6.96 -12.35 14.60
CA MET A 14 7.23 -13.09 13.37
C MET A 14 7.38 -14.58 13.60
N ASN A 15 6.67 -15.37 12.80
CA ASN A 15 6.88 -16.82 12.69
C ASN A 15 7.25 -17.13 11.24
N ALA A 16 8.49 -17.58 11.01
CA ALA A 16 9.05 -17.68 9.67
C ALA A 16 9.99 -18.87 9.50
N ASN A 17 9.98 -19.42 8.29
CA ASN A 17 11.02 -20.28 7.76
C ASN A 17 11.70 -19.55 6.61
N LEU A 18 13.00 -19.33 6.73
CA LEU A 18 13.81 -18.60 5.77
C LEU A 18 14.87 -19.52 5.19
N GLU A 19 15.06 -19.46 3.88
CA GLU A 19 16.16 -20.10 3.17
C GLU A 19 16.99 -19.03 2.47
N TRP A 20 18.25 -18.91 2.91
CA TRP A 20 19.23 -18.07 2.24
C TRP A 20 20.07 -18.91 1.28
N LYS A 21 19.98 -18.62 -0.01
CA LYS A 21 20.81 -19.23 -1.04
C LYS A 21 21.95 -18.30 -1.41
N LYS A 22 23.18 -18.82 -1.31
CA LYS A 22 24.37 -18.06 -1.68
C LYS A 22 24.44 -17.84 -3.19
N ALA A 23 25.08 -16.74 -3.60
CA ALA A 23 25.41 -16.51 -5.01
C ALA A 23 26.20 -17.68 -5.60
N GLN A 24 25.80 -18.16 -6.77
CA GLN A 24 26.47 -19.25 -7.49
C GLN A 24 26.29 -19.12 -9.00
N ASN A 25 27.32 -19.49 -9.77
CA ASN A 25 27.24 -19.57 -11.22
C ASN A 25 26.68 -18.30 -11.89
N GLY A 26 27.07 -17.12 -11.38
CA GLY A 26 26.57 -15.84 -11.90
C GLY A 26 25.13 -15.46 -11.47
N LYS A 27 24.48 -16.27 -10.63
CA LYS A 27 23.20 -15.92 -10.01
C LYS A 27 23.43 -15.12 -8.73
N GLU A 28 22.60 -14.09 -8.53
CA GLU A 28 22.56 -13.31 -7.27
C GLU A 28 22.14 -14.18 -6.08
N PRO A 29 22.51 -13.80 -4.84
CA PRO A 29 21.99 -14.46 -3.66
C PRO A 29 20.47 -14.30 -3.60
N GLU A 30 19.77 -15.31 -3.06
CA GLU A 30 18.30 -15.30 -2.97
C GLU A 30 17.84 -15.60 -1.56
N LEU A 31 16.90 -14.80 -1.07
CA LEU A 31 16.15 -15.05 0.16
C LEU A 31 14.77 -15.59 -0.20
N ILE A 32 14.51 -16.83 0.18
CA ILE A 32 13.18 -17.42 0.13
C ILE A 32 12.62 -17.37 1.54
N ALA A 33 11.43 -16.78 1.70
CA ALA A 33 10.79 -16.60 2.99
C ALA A 33 9.35 -17.11 2.97
N HIS A 34 9.04 -18.00 3.91
CA HIS A 34 7.66 -18.36 4.21
C HIS A 34 7.36 -17.93 5.64
N ILE A 35 6.51 -16.94 5.78
CA ILE A 35 6.20 -16.26 7.03
C ILE A 35 4.72 -16.45 7.32
N SER A 36 4.39 -17.27 8.31
CA SER A 36 2.98 -17.50 8.66
C SER A 36 2.34 -16.29 9.34
N LYS A 37 3.14 -15.51 10.08
CA LYS A 37 2.70 -14.27 10.73
C LYS A 37 3.81 -13.24 10.75
N LEU A 38 3.49 -12.00 10.38
CA LEU A 38 4.38 -10.84 10.51
C LEU A 38 3.62 -9.64 11.06
N PHE A 39 4.01 -9.17 12.22
CA PHE A 39 3.55 -7.91 12.81
C PHE A 39 4.67 -6.87 12.76
N ILE A 40 4.43 -5.76 12.07
CA ILE A 40 5.33 -4.61 11.99
C ILE A 40 4.71 -3.49 12.82
N PRO A 41 5.30 -3.06 13.94
CA PRO A 41 4.76 -1.96 14.73
C PRO A 41 4.86 -0.63 13.96
N SER A 42 3.88 0.26 14.13
CA SER A 42 3.87 1.59 13.50
C SER A 42 5.04 2.47 13.91
N SER A 43 5.58 2.28 15.12
CA SER A 43 6.78 2.98 15.65
C SER A 43 8.11 2.48 15.05
N ALA A 44 8.08 1.42 14.21
CA ALA A 44 9.29 0.93 13.54
C ALA A 44 9.92 1.95 12.57
N LYS A 45 9.19 3.02 12.19
CA LYS A 45 9.76 4.13 11.42
C LYS A 45 10.95 4.79 12.15
N ASP A 46 10.84 5.00 13.46
CA ASP A 46 11.87 5.69 14.25
C ASP A 46 13.09 4.81 14.57
N THR A 47 12.94 3.49 14.51
CA THR A 47 14.03 2.54 14.79
C THR A 47 14.82 2.17 13.53
N ALA A 48 14.22 2.23 12.36
CA ALA A 48 14.92 1.96 11.10
C ALA A 48 15.98 3.03 10.76
N GLU A 49 15.76 4.28 11.16
CA GLU A 49 16.74 5.37 10.97
C GLU A 49 17.96 5.26 11.90
N LYS A 50 17.85 4.57 13.04
CA LYS A 50 18.93 4.39 14.01
C LYS A 50 19.76 3.12 13.83
N SER A 51 19.30 2.18 13.03
CA SER A 51 20.07 0.98 12.70
C SER A 51 21.10 1.33 11.63
N LYS A 52 22.40 1.13 11.98
CA LYS A 52 23.48 1.23 10.97
C LYS A 52 23.12 0.32 9.79
N PRO A 53 23.23 0.81 8.55
CA PRO A 53 22.94 -0.02 7.38
C PRO A 53 23.81 -1.27 7.43
N VAL A 54 23.18 -2.42 7.45
CA VAL A 54 23.87 -3.70 7.31
C VAL A 54 24.46 -3.72 5.91
N GLN A 55 25.79 -3.61 5.81
CA GLN A 55 26.50 -3.81 4.55
C GLN A 55 26.50 -5.30 4.23
N ILE A 56 25.61 -5.74 3.37
CA ILE A 56 25.61 -7.11 2.86
C ILE A 56 26.71 -7.19 1.80
N GLN A 57 27.80 -7.88 2.13
CA GLN A 57 28.83 -8.18 1.13
C GLN A 57 28.22 -9.03 0.00
N GLY A 58 28.29 -8.55 -1.24
CA GLY A 58 27.73 -9.23 -2.40
C GLY A 58 26.42 -8.65 -2.93
N GLY A 59 25.96 -7.52 -2.38
CA GLY A 59 24.72 -6.86 -2.81
C GLY A 59 23.47 -7.41 -2.13
N TRP A 60 22.33 -6.77 -2.40
CA TRP A 60 21.04 -7.19 -1.86
C TRP A 60 20.56 -8.47 -2.56
N PRO A 61 19.96 -9.45 -1.84
CA PRO A 61 19.48 -10.69 -2.44
C PRO A 61 18.25 -10.45 -3.31
N ALA A 62 18.02 -11.36 -4.25
CA ALA A 62 16.67 -11.55 -4.76
C ALA A 62 15.75 -11.98 -3.61
N ILE A 63 14.49 -11.55 -3.65
CA ILE A 63 13.49 -11.94 -2.64
C ILE A 63 12.36 -12.71 -3.31
N ASN A 64 11.99 -13.82 -2.67
CA ASN A 64 10.78 -14.57 -2.96
C ASN A 64 10.10 -14.86 -1.61
N ALA A 65 9.13 -14.05 -1.25
CA ALA A 65 8.51 -14.10 0.07
C ALA A 65 6.98 -14.30 -0.02
N VAL A 66 6.48 -15.13 0.86
CA VAL A 66 5.06 -15.30 1.14
C VAL A 66 4.84 -15.04 2.61
N ILE A 67 3.93 -14.13 2.93
CA ILE A 67 3.50 -13.82 4.28
C ILE A 67 2.00 -14.12 4.34
N ASP A 68 1.58 -15.06 5.19
CA ASP A 68 0.16 -15.45 5.22
C ASP A 68 -0.70 -14.45 5.99
N ASP A 69 -0.17 -13.83 7.04
CA ASP A 69 -0.86 -12.82 7.85
C ASP A 69 0.07 -11.65 8.17
N LEU A 70 -0.05 -10.58 7.39
CA LEU A 70 0.69 -9.33 7.55
C LEU A 70 -0.18 -8.30 8.27
N THR A 71 0.35 -7.79 9.38
CA THR A 71 -0.22 -6.65 10.11
C THR A 71 0.83 -5.55 10.25
N TYR A 72 0.47 -4.30 9.94
CA TYR A 72 1.31 -3.11 10.08
C TYR A 72 0.62 -2.10 11.00
N GLY A 73 1.14 -1.92 12.21
CA GLY A 73 0.44 -1.16 13.24
C GLY A 73 -0.95 -1.74 13.50
N ASN A 74 -1.98 -0.94 13.27
CA ASN A 74 -3.38 -1.35 13.39
C ASN A 74 -3.96 -1.90 12.06
N MET A 75 -3.22 -1.79 10.95
CA MET A 75 -3.69 -2.22 9.63
C MET A 75 -3.51 -3.73 9.43
N ARG A 76 -4.60 -4.45 9.20
CA ARG A 76 -4.63 -5.90 8.94
C ARG A 76 -4.62 -6.15 7.43
N LEU A 77 -3.42 -6.19 6.85
CA LEU A 77 -3.23 -6.22 5.40
C LEU A 77 -3.59 -7.59 4.79
N GLY A 78 -3.36 -8.69 5.54
CA GLY A 78 -3.65 -10.05 5.10
C GLY A 78 -2.44 -10.72 4.43
N LYS A 79 -2.67 -11.53 3.40
CA LYS A 79 -1.61 -12.27 2.71
C LYS A 79 -0.84 -11.36 1.76
N LEU A 80 0.51 -11.41 1.87
CA LEU A 80 1.43 -10.74 0.94
C LEU A 80 2.26 -11.79 0.19
N GLU A 81 2.39 -11.60 -1.13
CA GLU A 81 3.36 -12.29 -1.97
C GLU A 81 4.27 -11.28 -2.63
N LEU A 82 5.59 -11.43 -2.45
CA LEU A 82 6.60 -10.52 -2.96
C LEU A 82 7.67 -11.29 -3.74
N VAL A 83 7.90 -10.87 -4.99
CA VAL A 83 9.05 -11.30 -5.79
C VAL A 83 9.78 -10.07 -6.29
N ALA A 84 11.03 -9.93 -5.88
CA ALA A 84 11.89 -8.81 -6.27
C ALA A 84 13.31 -9.30 -6.57
N ARG A 85 13.96 -8.66 -7.54
CA ARG A 85 15.33 -8.97 -7.96
C ARG A 85 16.15 -7.71 -8.12
N ASN A 86 17.43 -7.81 -7.83
CA ASN A 86 18.37 -6.74 -8.14
C ASN A 86 18.52 -6.57 -9.65
N THR A 87 18.58 -5.32 -10.08
CA THR A 87 18.85 -4.95 -11.46
C THR A 87 19.98 -3.92 -11.47
N PRO A 88 20.99 -4.07 -12.33
CA PRO A 88 22.05 -3.06 -12.45
C PRO A 88 21.45 -1.67 -12.71
N SER A 89 21.94 -0.66 -11.98
CA SER A 89 21.53 0.72 -12.13
C SER A 89 22.72 1.66 -11.92
N THR A 90 22.80 2.72 -12.71
CA THR A 90 23.79 3.79 -12.55
C THR A 90 23.48 4.76 -11.43
N LYS A 91 22.23 4.75 -10.92
CA LYS A 91 21.74 5.65 -9.86
C LYS A 91 21.84 5.07 -8.45
N GLY A 92 22.04 3.77 -8.33
CA GLY A 92 22.04 3.08 -7.03
C GLY A 92 21.70 1.60 -7.14
N GLN A 93 21.25 1.03 -6.04
CA GLN A 93 20.72 -0.33 -6.00
C GLN A 93 19.24 -0.31 -6.37
N LEU A 94 18.90 -0.94 -7.48
CA LEU A 94 17.53 -1.02 -7.98
C LEU A 94 16.97 -2.41 -7.76
N TRP A 95 15.90 -2.51 -7.00
CA TRP A 95 15.08 -3.70 -6.92
C TRP A 95 13.89 -3.59 -7.88
N LYS A 96 13.86 -4.48 -8.85
CA LYS A 96 12.71 -4.67 -9.71
C LYS A 96 11.73 -5.59 -8.99
N ILE A 97 10.57 -5.06 -8.64
CA ILE A 97 9.47 -5.79 -8.01
C ILE A 97 8.59 -6.34 -9.12
N THR A 98 8.68 -7.64 -9.40
CA THR A 98 7.88 -8.27 -10.45
C THR A 98 6.52 -8.73 -9.95
N LYS A 99 6.39 -8.92 -8.62
CA LYS A 99 5.15 -9.28 -7.96
C LYS A 99 5.12 -8.68 -6.57
N LEU A 100 4.09 -7.93 -6.28
CA LEU A 100 3.70 -7.49 -4.95
C LEU A 100 2.18 -7.61 -4.86
N ASN A 101 1.69 -8.74 -4.37
CA ASN A 101 0.26 -8.99 -4.27
C ASN A 101 -0.15 -8.99 -2.81
N LEU A 102 -1.14 -8.18 -2.49
CA LEU A 102 -1.82 -8.19 -1.20
C LEU A 102 -3.24 -8.71 -1.37
N SER A 103 -3.67 -9.64 -0.54
CA SER A 103 -5.01 -10.19 -0.60
C SER A 103 -5.60 -10.44 0.78
N ASN A 104 -6.87 -10.10 0.90
CA ASN A 104 -7.70 -10.41 2.06
C ASN A 104 -9.17 -10.57 1.64
N SER A 105 -10.09 -10.79 2.58
CA SER A 105 -11.52 -10.97 2.28
C SER A 105 -12.19 -9.74 1.63
N ALA A 106 -11.61 -8.54 1.80
CA ALA A 106 -12.21 -7.29 1.32
C ALA A 106 -11.66 -6.84 -0.04
N ALA A 107 -10.39 -7.14 -0.36
CA ALA A 107 -9.76 -6.69 -1.59
C ALA A 107 -8.57 -7.58 -2.01
N GLN A 108 -8.21 -7.44 -3.29
CA GLN A 108 -7.01 -7.99 -3.91
C GLN A 108 -6.25 -6.87 -4.61
N LEU A 109 -5.03 -6.60 -4.17
CA LEU A 109 -4.07 -5.73 -4.85
C LEU A 109 -3.09 -6.60 -5.63
N ARG A 110 -2.91 -6.29 -6.91
CA ARG A 110 -1.79 -6.78 -7.74
C ARG A 110 -0.95 -5.60 -8.14
N SER A 111 0.34 -5.69 -7.87
CA SER A 111 1.26 -4.61 -8.11
C SER A 111 2.60 -5.13 -8.61
N SER A 112 3.28 -4.29 -9.37
CA SER A 112 4.67 -4.45 -9.79
C SER A 112 5.32 -3.08 -9.86
N GLY A 113 6.65 -3.03 -9.90
CA GLY A 113 7.33 -1.75 -9.93
C GLY A 113 8.80 -1.85 -9.55
N SER A 114 9.29 -0.89 -8.80
CA SER A 114 10.69 -0.83 -8.38
C SER A 114 10.88 -0.10 -7.06
N TRP A 115 11.98 -0.43 -6.40
CA TRP A 115 12.54 0.33 -5.31
C TRP A 115 14.00 0.65 -5.61
N LEU A 116 14.33 1.93 -5.63
CA LEU A 116 15.67 2.44 -5.82
C LEU A 116 16.23 2.94 -4.48
N LYS A 117 17.39 2.42 -4.09
CA LYS A 117 18.24 2.99 -3.04
C LYS A 117 19.40 3.69 -3.71
N GLY A 118 19.33 5.02 -3.83
CA GLY A 118 20.33 5.84 -4.49
C GLY A 118 21.67 5.84 -3.77
N PHE A 119 22.74 6.08 -4.51
CA PHE A 119 24.08 6.29 -3.95
C PHE A 119 24.20 7.58 -3.14
N ASP A 120 23.32 8.53 -3.38
CA ASP A 120 23.14 9.78 -2.63
C ASP A 120 22.40 9.62 -1.32
N GLY A 121 21.97 8.40 -1.00
CA GLY A 121 21.18 8.06 0.18
C GLY A 121 19.67 8.18 0.00
N GLY A 122 19.19 8.65 -1.17
CA GLY A 122 17.77 8.70 -1.50
C GLY A 122 17.16 7.30 -1.60
N ASN A 123 15.89 7.19 -1.24
CA ASN A 123 15.08 5.98 -1.43
C ASN A 123 13.81 6.37 -2.16
N GLU A 124 13.46 5.62 -3.19
CA GLU A 124 12.25 5.86 -3.95
C GLU A 124 11.58 4.54 -4.32
N THR A 125 10.30 4.45 -4.05
CA THR A 125 9.46 3.32 -4.44
C THR A 125 8.45 3.77 -5.48
N ASN A 126 8.34 3.03 -6.58
CA ASN A 126 7.38 3.25 -7.66
C ASN A 126 6.60 1.97 -7.90
N LEU A 127 5.27 2.03 -7.83
CA LEU A 127 4.39 0.89 -8.03
C LEU A 127 3.28 1.18 -9.04
N LEU A 128 3.01 0.21 -9.90
CA LEU A 128 1.75 0.11 -10.63
C LEU A 128 0.72 -0.55 -9.72
N ILE A 129 -0.42 0.10 -9.56
CA ILE A 129 -1.50 -0.32 -8.65
C ILE A 129 -2.66 -0.87 -9.49
N ASN A 130 -3.08 -2.10 -9.20
CA ASN A 130 -4.29 -2.70 -9.74
C ASN A 130 -5.03 -3.39 -8.60
N THR A 131 -6.09 -2.77 -8.14
CA THR A 131 -6.85 -3.24 -6.97
C THR A 131 -8.27 -3.60 -7.36
N ASN A 132 -8.70 -4.81 -7.01
CA ASN A 132 -10.09 -5.23 -7.05
C ASN A 132 -10.67 -5.23 -5.63
N ILE A 133 -11.73 -4.47 -5.40
CA ILE A 133 -12.36 -4.26 -4.10
C ILE A 133 -13.69 -4.99 -4.07
N ASN A 134 -13.80 -6.03 -3.22
CA ASN A 134 -15.04 -6.77 -3.02
C ASN A 134 -15.94 -6.11 -1.97
N ASN A 135 -15.33 -5.46 -0.98
CA ASN A 135 -16.02 -4.77 0.10
C ASN A 135 -15.20 -3.56 0.55
N LEU A 136 -15.60 -2.37 0.10
CA LEU A 136 -14.89 -1.12 0.39
C LEU A 136 -14.88 -0.80 1.89
N GLY A 137 -16.03 -0.92 2.57
CA GLY A 137 -16.11 -0.70 4.00
C GLY A 137 -15.23 -1.67 4.78
N GLY A 138 -15.20 -2.95 4.39
CA GLY A 138 -14.33 -3.96 4.96
C GLY A 138 -12.84 -3.66 4.72
N LEU A 139 -12.48 -3.15 3.54
CA LEU A 139 -11.12 -2.72 3.22
C LEU A 139 -10.69 -1.54 4.11
N LEU A 140 -11.52 -0.50 4.20
CA LEU A 140 -11.23 0.68 5.01
C LEU A 140 -11.08 0.31 6.50
N ASN A 141 -11.94 -0.57 7.02
CA ASN A 141 -11.83 -1.06 8.40
C ASN A 141 -10.51 -1.82 8.65
N ARG A 142 -10.00 -2.54 7.64
CA ARG A 142 -8.69 -3.21 7.71
C ARG A 142 -7.53 -2.24 7.69
N LEU A 143 -7.69 -1.10 7.04
CA LEU A 143 -6.72 0.00 6.96
C LEU A 143 -6.80 0.97 8.15
N ASP A 144 -7.44 0.58 9.25
CA ASP A 144 -7.67 1.40 10.47
C ASP A 144 -8.55 2.64 10.23
N MET A 145 -9.32 2.63 9.15
CA MET A 145 -10.28 3.68 8.76
C MET A 145 -11.70 3.22 8.98
N GLN A 146 -12.10 3.11 10.25
CA GLN A 146 -13.36 2.50 10.65
C GLN A 146 -14.55 3.41 10.41
N ASN A 147 -15.69 2.80 10.09
CA ASN A 147 -16.99 3.47 10.02
C ASN A 147 -17.07 4.65 9.03
N LEU A 148 -16.32 4.61 7.94
CA LEU A 148 -16.39 5.63 6.87
C LEU A 148 -17.38 5.23 5.78
N VAL A 149 -17.33 3.97 5.38
CA VAL A 149 -18.16 3.42 4.31
C VAL A 149 -18.73 2.09 4.74
N LYS A 150 -19.98 1.86 4.40
CA LYS A 150 -20.65 0.57 4.50
C LYS A 150 -20.77 -0.04 3.12
N SER A 151 -20.40 -1.33 3.00
CA SER A 151 -20.47 -2.03 1.72
C SER A 151 -19.57 -1.39 0.63
N GLY A 152 -20.00 -1.41 -0.61
CA GLY A 152 -19.28 -0.87 -1.76
C GLY A 152 -18.29 -1.87 -2.35
N ASN A 153 -18.14 -1.83 -3.68
CA ASN A 153 -17.18 -2.63 -4.42
C ASN A 153 -16.65 -1.83 -5.61
N GLY A 154 -15.59 -2.30 -6.27
CA GLY A 154 -15.03 -1.62 -7.43
C GLY A 154 -13.54 -1.83 -7.61
N SER A 155 -12.87 -0.84 -8.18
CA SER A 155 -11.43 -0.89 -8.44
C SER A 155 -10.75 0.46 -8.26
N ILE A 156 -9.45 0.40 -7.92
CA ILE A 156 -8.55 1.55 -7.92
C ILE A 156 -7.30 1.10 -8.69
N ASN A 157 -6.97 1.80 -9.78
CA ASN A 157 -5.87 1.45 -10.66
C ASN A 157 -5.05 2.68 -10.99
N GLY A 158 -3.74 2.51 -11.19
CA GLY A 158 -2.87 3.63 -11.55
C GLY A 158 -1.42 3.39 -11.16
N ASN A 159 -0.72 4.45 -10.92
CA ASN A 159 0.66 4.45 -10.44
C ASN A 159 0.77 5.28 -9.16
N LEU A 160 1.65 4.84 -8.28
CA LEU A 160 1.95 5.49 -7.02
C LEU A 160 3.44 5.42 -6.74
N SER A 161 4.03 6.55 -6.36
CA SER A 161 5.41 6.62 -5.90
C SER A 161 5.51 7.34 -4.56
N TRP A 162 6.60 7.08 -3.85
CA TRP A 162 6.91 7.76 -2.59
C TRP A 162 8.39 7.68 -2.24
N VAL A 163 8.84 8.62 -1.44
CA VAL A 163 10.17 8.59 -0.84
C VAL A 163 10.16 7.60 0.32
N GLY A 164 10.91 6.52 0.18
CA GLY A 164 10.97 5.46 1.19
C GLY A 164 11.09 4.05 0.62
N THR A 165 11.11 3.08 1.51
CA THR A 165 11.10 1.64 1.16
C THR A 165 9.68 1.17 0.83
N PRO A 166 9.51 0.01 0.16
CA PRO A 166 8.18 -0.52 -0.16
C PRO A 166 7.25 -0.74 1.05
N LEU A 167 7.79 -0.93 2.25
CA LEU A 167 7.03 -1.06 3.50
C LEU A 167 7.12 0.18 4.40
N GLY A 168 7.91 1.18 4.01
CA GLY A 168 8.08 2.44 4.75
C GLY A 168 7.31 3.57 4.08
N PHE A 169 5.98 3.54 4.18
CA PHE A 169 5.11 4.55 3.56
C PHE A 169 5.36 5.93 4.17
N ASN A 170 5.75 6.88 3.33
CA ASN A 170 5.74 8.29 3.64
C ASN A 170 4.61 8.95 2.86
N THR A 171 3.47 9.13 3.51
CA THR A 171 2.26 9.67 2.87
C THR A 171 2.43 11.12 2.41
N GLU A 172 3.34 11.88 3.00
CA GLU A 172 3.64 13.27 2.62
C GLU A 172 4.41 13.38 1.31
N SER A 173 4.97 12.27 0.81
CA SER A 173 5.71 12.18 -0.46
C SER A 173 4.99 11.32 -1.49
N PHE A 174 3.68 11.10 -1.33
CA PHE A 174 2.93 10.35 -2.33
C PHE A 174 2.72 11.17 -3.58
N ASP A 175 3.20 10.62 -4.72
CA ASP A 175 2.96 11.14 -6.06
C ASP A 175 2.34 10.06 -6.94
N GLY A 176 1.49 10.47 -7.89
CA GLY A 176 0.93 9.51 -8.84
C GLY A 176 -0.46 9.87 -9.36
N GLU A 177 -1.00 8.95 -10.14
CA GLU A 177 -2.33 9.06 -10.71
C GLU A 177 -3.11 7.77 -10.46
N LEU A 178 -4.32 7.92 -9.94
CA LEU A 178 -5.22 6.80 -9.63
C LEU A 178 -6.56 7.00 -10.33
N ASN A 179 -7.01 5.98 -11.03
CA ASN A 179 -8.36 5.88 -11.56
C ASN A 179 -9.23 5.12 -10.55
N ILE A 180 -10.35 5.71 -10.17
CA ILE A 180 -11.27 5.20 -9.15
C ILE A 180 -12.60 4.85 -9.81
N ASP A 181 -13.09 3.63 -9.66
CA ASP A 181 -14.44 3.18 -10.04
C ASP A 181 -15.04 2.37 -8.89
N LEU A 182 -15.87 3.02 -8.09
CA LEU A 182 -16.54 2.40 -6.93
C LEU A 182 -18.04 2.36 -7.15
N LYS A 183 -18.70 1.34 -6.63
CA LYS A 183 -20.12 1.07 -6.84
C LYS A 183 -20.80 0.58 -5.57
N ARG A 184 -22.05 0.91 -5.42
CA ARG A 184 -23.03 0.33 -4.46
C ARG A 184 -22.53 0.37 -3.02
N GLY A 185 -22.27 1.55 -2.50
CA GLY A 185 -21.86 1.75 -1.11
C GLY A 185 -22.64 2.88 -0.44
N GLU A 186 -22.42 2.99 0.84
CA GLU A 186 -22.98 4.03 1.69
C GLU A 186 -21.85 4.74 2.43
N ILE A 187 -21.67 6.04 2.18
CA ILE A 187 -20.80 6.89 3.01
C ILE A 187 -21.55 7.12 4.32
N LEU A 188 -20.97 6.70 5.43
CA LEU A 188 -21.61 6.83 6.73
C LEU A 188 -21.43 8.25 7.28
N LYS A 189 -22.29 8.61 8.23
CA LYS A 189 -22.15 9.87 8.96
C LYS A 189 -20.77 9.93 9.63
N ILE A 190 -19.94 10.89 9.22
CA ILE A 190 -18.59 11.04 9.75
C ILE A 190 -18.65 11.81 11.05
N GLN A 191 -18.25 11.19 12.14
CA GLN A 191 -18.03 11.87 13.42
C GLN A 191 -16.63 12.53 13.42
N PRO A 192 -16.45 13.69 14.10
CA PRO A 192 -15.12 14.29 14.26
C PRO A 192 -14.18 13.29 14.94
N GLY A 193 -13.11 12.91 14.27
CA GLY A 193 -12.15 11.91 14.76
C GLY A 193 -11.06 11.59 13.73
N PRO A 194 -10.45 10.39 13.76
CA PRO A 194 -9.37 9.99 12.84
C PRO A 194 -9.73 10.11 11.35
N ALA A 195 -11.02 9.99 11.01
CA ALA A 195 -11.53 10.20 9.66
C ALA A 195 -11.31 11.64 9.12
N ALA A 196 -11.22 12.63 9.99
CA ALA A 196 -10.91 14.01 9.60
C ALA A 196 -9.50 14.13 8.99
N LYS A 197 -8.56 13.24 9.35
CA LYS A 197 -7.22 13.21 8.76
C LYS A 197 -7.23 12.80 7.28
N LEU A 198 -8.14 11.93 6.86
CA LEU A 198 -8.30 11.58 5.45
C LEU A 198 -8.93 12.73 4.65
N LEU A 199 -9.88 13.44 5.25
CA LEU A 199 -10.49 14.60 4.62
C LEU A 199 -9.50 15.76 4.48
N SER A 200 -8.48 15.85 5.36
CA SER A 200 -7.41 16.84 5.22
C SER A 200 -6.44 16.54 4.08
N LEU A 201 -6.36 15.28 3.61
CA LEU A 201 -5.59 14.90 2.43
C LEU A 201 -6.37 15.19 1.13
N LEU A 202 -7.70 15.34 1.22
CA LEU A 202 -8.55 15.70 0.10
C LEU A 202 -8.65 17.22 0.03
N THR A 203 -7.77 17.86 -0.72
CA THR A 203 -7.97 19.28 -1.07
C THR A 203 -9.12 19.39 -2.07
N LEU A 204 -10.31 19.66 -1.57
CA LEU A 204 -11.54 19.80 -2.38
C LEU A 204 -11.55 21.09 -3.23
N GLN A 205 -10.40 21.75 -3.42
CA GLN A 205 -10.32 23.02 -4.16
C GLN A 205 -10.69 22.90 -5.64
N SER A 206 -10.64 21.71 -6.23
CA SER A 206 -11.00 21.50 -7.64
C SER A 206 -12.48 21.20 -7.88
N LEU A 207 -13.29 21.02 -6.83
CA LEU A 207 -14.71 20.68 -6.94
C LEU A 207 -15.64 21.88 -7.16
N THR A 208 -15.11 23.09 -7.24
CA THR A 208 -15.90 24.33 -7.28
C THR A 208 -16.67 24.58 -8.58
N ARG A 209 -16.52 23.76 -9.63
CA ARG A 209 -17.18 24.04 -10.93
C ARG A 209 -18.45 23.27 -11.24
N TYR A 210 -18.76 22.15 -10.55
CA TYR A 210 -19.91 21.31 -10.92
C TYR A 210 -20.75 20.78 -9.76
N LEU A 211 -20.38 21.03 -8.51
CA LEU A 211 -21.15 20.57 -7.36
C LEU A 211 -21.70 21.78 -6.58
N THR A 212 -22.90 22.21 -6.93
CA THR A 212 -23.76 23.09 -6.11
C THR A 212 -24.28 22.37 -4.85
N LEU A 213 -23.69 21.23 -4.49
CA LEU A 213 -24.09 20.46 -3.33
C LEU A 213 -23.25 20.88 -2.13
N ASP A 214 -23.89 21.34 -1.08
CA ASP A 214 -23.23 21.59 0.21
C ASP A 214 -22.82 20.24 0.79
N PHE A 215 -21.52 19.88 0.66
CA PHE A 215 -20.97 18.63 1.18
C PHE A 215 -21.21 18.42 2.67
N ARG A 216 -21.48 19.47 3.44
CA ARG A 216 -21.80 19.36 4.87
C ARG A 216 -23.04 18.51 5.11
N ASP A 217 -24.04 18.58 4.22
CA ASP A 217 -25.25 17.78 4.33
C ASP A 217 -24.99 16.30 4.09
N PHE A 218 -24.05 15.95 3.20
CA PHE A 218 -23.64 14.55 2.97
C PHE A 218 -22.95 13.91 4.18
N TYR A 219 -22.12 14.69 4.89
CA TYR A 219 -21.43 14.17 6.08
C TYR A 219 -22.33 14.10 7.31
N SER A 220 -23.41 14.88 7.34
CA SER A 220 -24.31 14.95 8.49
C SER A 220 -25.35 13.83 8.54
N SER A 221 -25.78 13.31 7.38
CA SER A 221 -26.86 12.31 7.29
C SER A 221 -26.44 10.95 6.74
N GLY A 222 -25.23 10.84 6.16
CA GLY A 222 -24.81 9.69 5.36
C GLY A 222 -25.32 9.79 3.91
N PHE A 223 -24.71 9.05 2.98
CA PHE A 223 -25.02 9.12 1.58
C PHE A 223 -24.86 7.78 0.87
N ASN A 224 -25.94 7.28 0.27
CA ASN A 224 -25.91 6.11 -0.58
C ASN A 224 -25.43 6.50 -1.99
N PHE A 225 -24.45 5.82 -2.52
CA PHE A 225 -24.00 5.99 -3.90
C PHE A 225 -24.17 4.71 -4.71
N SER A 226 -24.64 4.86 -5.94
CA SER A 226 -24.63 3.79 -6.94
C SER A 226 -23.29 3.71 -7.64
N THR A 227 -22.65 4.85 -7.88
CA THR A 227 -21.34 4.96 -8.56
C THR A 227 -20.56 6.17 -8.05
N ILE A 228 -19.25 5.98 -7.85
CA ILE A 228 -18.24 7.04 -7.70
C ILE A 228 -17.14 6.74 -8.72
N ARG A 229 -16.90 7.64 -9.65
CA ARG A 229 -15.83 7.55 -10.65
C ARG A 229 -15.04 8.83 -10.70
N GLY A 230 -13.75 8.73 -10.90
CA GLY A 230 -12.88 9.89 -11.06
C GLY A 230 -11.42 9.52 -11.18
N ASN A 231 -10.62 10.53 -11.53
CA ASN A 231 -9.18 10.44 -11.55
C ASN A 231 -8.63 11.25 -10.37
N ALA A 232 -7.80 10.65 -9.56
CA ALA A 232 -7.10 11.31 -8.47
C ALA A 232 -5.63 11.49 -8.88
N VAL A 233 -5.11 12.70 -8.72
CA VAL A 233 -3.69 13.03 -8.85
C VAL A 233 -3.15 13.31 -7.48
N LEU A 234 -2.09 12.61 -7.12
CA LEU A 234 -1.34 12.83 -5.88
C LEU A 234 -0.08 13.61 -6.23
N GLU A 235 0.17 14.69 -5.50
CA GLU A 235 1.35 15.53 -5.59
C GLU A 235 1.77 15.92 -4.18
N ASP A 236 2.98 15.56 -3.75
CA ASP A 236 3.50 15.81 -2.40
C ASP A 236 2.51 15.38 -1.29
N GLY A 237 1.91 14.20 -1.44
CA GLY A 237 0.94 13.66 -0.48
C GLY A 237 -0.44 14.31 -0.49
N LEU A 238 -0.67 15.31 -1.32
CA LEU A 238 -1.96 15.95 -1.50
C LEU A 238 -2.72 15.27 -2.65
N MET A 239 -3.97 14.90 -2.40
CA MET A 239 -4.81 14.28 -3.41
C MET A 239 -5.76 15.29 -4.04
N ASN A 240 -5.58 15.54 -5.32
CA ASN A 240 -6.50 16.33 -6.16
C ASN A 240 -7.37 15.38 -6.97
N ILE A 241 -8.67 15.43 -6.80
CA ILE A 241 -9.60 14.61 -7.59
C ILE A 241 -10.07 15.42 -8.78
N LYS A 242 -9.77 14.91 -9.99
CA LYS A 242 -10.22 15.45 -11.27
C LYS A 242 -11.40 14.62 -11.76
N ASP A 243 -12.35 15.26 -12.41
CA ASP A 243 -13.49 14.60 -13.09
C ASP A 243 -14.29 13.64 -12.19
N LEU A 244 -14.50 14.03 -10.91
CA LEU A 244 -15.31 13.21 -10.01
C LEU A 244 -16.77 13.21 -10.42
N THR A 245 -17.29 12.04 -10.72
CA THR A 245 -18.71 11.79 -10.89
C THR A 245 -19.22 10.95 -9.74
N MET A 246 -20.22 11.44 -9.03
CA MET A 246 -20.91 10.70 -7.97
C MET A 246 -22.39 10.63 -8.31
N ILE A 247 -22.94 9.43 -8.38
CA ILE A 247 -24.36 9.17 -8.65
C ILE A 247 -24.97 8.60 -7.37
N GLY A 248 -26.00 9.27 -6.85
CA GLY A 248 -26.76 8.78 -5.71
C GLY A 248 -27.43 7.45 -5.99
N GLY A 249 -27.57 6.61 -4.97
CA GLY A 249 -28.41 5.42 -5.02
C GLY A 249 -29.83 5.77 -4.63
N SER A 250 -30.84 5.22 -5.33
CA SER A 250 -32.20 5.27 -4.85
C SER A 250 -32.30 4.54 -3.53
N ALA A 251 -32.91 5.15 -2.52
CA ALA A 251 -33.28 4.45 -1.30
C ALA A 251 -34.33 3.38 -1.68
N THR A 252 -34.01 2.12 -1.46
CA THR A 252 -34.98 1.01 -1.50
C THR A 252 -35.53 0.76 -0.13
#